data_e7a39521cad2a00ab7f65d7c9be63a24
#
_entry.id   e7a39521cad2a00ab7f65d7c9be63a24
#
_cell.length_a   1.000
_cell.length_b   1.000
_cell.length_c   1.000
_cell.angle_alpha   90.00
_cell.angle_beta   90.00
_cell.angle_gamma   90.00
#
_symmetry.space_group_name_H-M   'P 1'
#
loop_
_entity.id
_entity.type
_entity.pdbx_description
1 polymer ?
#
loop_
_entity_poly.entity_id
_entity_poly.type
_entity_poly.pdbx_seq_one_letter_code
_entity_poly.pdbx_strand_id
1 'polypeptide(L)'
;LDYCIARMAEKLGKKEIADEFYKRSQNYRNVYNPATSFMQPRDDKGEFQKDFKADAYTPHICESNGWQYFWSVQHDIDGLIGLTGGKERFAQKLDSMFTFHPSADDQLPLFSTGMIGQYAHGNEPSHHVIYLYNAVDQPWKTQEYVAKVMNELYLNSPAGLCGNEDCGQMSAWYVFS
;
A
#
# COMPACT_ATOMS: atom_id res chain seq x y z
N LEU A 1 8.71 9.30 3.84
CA LEU A 1 9.44 10.25 4.72
C LEU A 1 10.40 11.13 3.92
N ASP A 2 11.36 10.57 3.16
CA ASP A 2 12.37 11.32 2.41
C ASP A 2 11.77 12.39 1.48
N TYR A 3 10.69 12.06 0.77
CA TYR A 3 9.98 13.04 -0.06
C TYR A 3 9.45 14.24 0.75
N CYS A 4 8.91 14.02 1.95
CA CYS A 4 8.44 15.11 2.82
C CYS A 4 9.58 16.01 3.27
N ILE A 5 10.74 15.42 3.59
CA ILE A 5 11.97 16.18 3.94
C ILE A 5 12.41 17.01 2.74
N ALA A 6 12.45 16.43 1.54
CA ALA A 6 12.80 17.15 0.32
C ALA A 6 11.88 18.36 0.09
N ARG A 7 10.57 18.17 0.19
CA ARG A 7 9.57 19.24 0.03
C ARG A 7 9.73 20.36 1.07
N MET A 8 10.00 20.00 2.33
CA MET A 8 10.25 20.99 3.38
C MET A 8 11.55 21.77 3.11
N ALA A 9 12.64 21.07 2.77
CA ALA A 9 13.91 21.68 2.46
C ALA A 9 13.81 22.66 1.27
N GLU A 10 13.10 22.26 0.21
CA GLU A 10 12.82 23.12 -0.94
C GLU A 10 12.08 24.41 -0.53
N LYS A 11 11.04 24.30 0.29
CA LYS A 11 10.30 25.46 0.81
C LYS A 11 11.14 26.40 1.69
N LEU A 12 12.13 25.83 2.36
CA LEU A 12 13.10 26.58 3.19
C LEU A 12 14.31 27.08 2.41
N GLY A 13 14.36 26.93 1.08
CA GLY A 13 15.47 27.34 0.22
C GLY A 13 16.75 26.53 0.41
N LYS A 14 16.69 25.35 1.04
CA LYS A 14 17.82 24.46 1.30
C LYS A 14 18.00 23.47 0.14
N LYS A 15 18.48 23.97 -0.98
CA LYS A 15 18.51 23.24 -2.25
C LYS A 15 19.29 21.91 -2.18
N GLU A 16 20.48 21.90 -1.60
CA GLU A 16 21.31 20.69 -1.51
C GLU A 16 20.61 19.56 -0.73
N ILE A 17 19.96 19.91 0.38
CA ILE A 17 19.18 18.96 1.18
C ILE A 17 17.96 18.47 0.37
N ALA A 18 17.27 19.37 -0.33
CA ALA A 18 16.13 19.00 -1.17
C ALA A 18 16.55 18.00 -2.25
N ASP A 19 17.62 18.29 -2.99
CA ASP A 19 18.13 17.45 -4.08
C ASP A 19 18.55 16.05 -3.56
N GLU A 20 19.23 15.99 -2.40
CA GLU A 20 19.60 14.73 -1.76
C GLU A 20 18.37 13.88 -1.42
N PHE A 21 17.39 14.47 -0.73
CA PHE A 21 16.22 13.74 -0.27
C PHE A 21 15.22 13.42 -1.39
N TYR A 22 15.15 14.22 -2.46
CA TYR A 22 14.44 13.81 -3.67
C TYR A 22 15.06 12.56 -4.30
N LYS A 23 16.39 12.50 -4.40
CA LYS A 23 17.08 11.31 -4.88
C LYS A 23 16.80 10.09 -4.00
N ARG A 24 16.86 10.25 -2.68
CA ARG A 24 16.57 9.17 -1.71
C ARG A 24 15.13 8.68 -1.78
N SER A 25 14.17 9.58 -2.05
CA SER A 25 12.76 9.21 -2.18
C SER A 25 12.49 8.22 -3.32
N GLN A 26 13.41 8.07 -4.26
CA GLN A 26 13.34 7.09 -5.35
C GLN A 26 13.88 5.70 -4.98
N ASN A 27 14.36 5.50 -3.74
CA ASN A 27 14.97 4.23 -3.32
C ASN A 27 13.99 3.04 -3.31
N TYR A 28 12.67 3.27 -3.32
CA TYR A 28 11.69 2.20 -3.49
C TYR A 28 11.91 1.39 -4.78
N ARG A 29 12.50 2.01 -5.83
CA ARG A 29 12.86 1.33 -7.08
C ARG A 29 13.91 0.22 -6.89
N ASN A 30 14.76 0.37 -5.87
CA ASN A 30 15.84 -0.59 -5.59
C ASN A 30 15.30 -1.93 -5.05
N VAL A 31 14.11 -1.92 -4.46
CA VAL A 31 13.46 -3.14 -3.93
C VAL A 31 12.39 -3.69 -4.86
N TYR A 32 12.08 -3.02 -5.96
CA TYR A 32 11.19 -3.57 -6.97
C TYR A 32 11.89 -4.68 -7.75
N ASN A 33 11.29 -5.87 -7.77
CA ASN A 33 11.77 -7.00 -8.56
C ASN A 33 10.89 -7.18 -9.80
N PRO A 34 11.41 -6.90 -11.01
CA PRO A 34 10.63 -7.06 -12.25
C PRO A 34 10.18 -8.50 -12.53
N ALA A 35 10.91 -9.50 -12.02
CA ALA A 35 10.58 -10.91 -12.24
C ALA A 35 9.32 -11.34 -11.46
N THR A 36 9.09 -10.76 -10.27
CA THR A 36 7.91 -11.03 -9.44
C THR A 36 6.86 -9.95 -9.55
N SER A 37 7.23 -8.76 -10.03
CA SER A 37 6.42 -7.55 -10.04
C SER A 37 5.99 -7.09 -8.64
N PHE A 38 6.83 -7.32 -7.62
CA PHE A 38 6.61 -6.91 -6.23
C PHE A 38 7.80 -6.15 -5.66
N MET A 39 7.57 -5.40 -4.57
CA MET A 39 8.62 -4.93 -3.68
C MET A 39 9.10 -6.14 -2.89
N GLN A 40 10.36 -6.52 -3.10
CA GLN A 40 10.95 -7.73 -2.54
C GLN A 40 12.18 -7.37 -1.71
N PRO A 41 12.30 -7.90 -0.49
CA PRO A 41 13.46 -7.67 0.34
C PRO A 41 14.76 -8.07 -0.35
N ARG A 42 15.83 -7.35 -0.03
CA ARG A 42 17.21 -7.66 -0.47
C ARG A 42 18.09 -7.94 0.73
N ASP A 43 19.11 -8.77 0.54
CA ASP A 43 20.16 -8.97 1.52
C ASP A 43 21.22 -7.86 1.48
N ASP A 44 22.25 -7.98 2.32
CA ASP A 44 23.39 -7.07 2.42
C ASP A 44 24.27 -7.03 1.17
N LYS A 45 24.15 -8.00 0.28
CA LYS A 45 24.82 -8.06 -1.03
C LYS A 45 23.96 -7.45 -2.14
N GLY A 46 22.74 -7.07 -1.82
CA GLY A 46 21.78 -6.52 -2.76
C GLY A 46 21.05 -7.57 -3.61
N GLU A 47 21.15 -8.86 -3.24
CA GLU A 47 20.40 -9.93 -3.91
C GLU A 47 18.98 -10.01 -3.38
N PHE A 48 18.01 -10.24 -4.26
CA PHE A 48 16.64 -10.45 -3.85
C PHE A 48 16.48 -11.72 -3.02
N GLN A 49 15.65 -11.63 -1.97
CA GLN A 49 15.31 -12.78 -1.14
C GLN A 49 14.85 -13.96 -2.00
N LYS A 50 15.43 -15.13 -1.78
CA LYS A 50 14.98 -16.38 -2.42
C LYS A 50 13.67 -16.85 -1.80
N ASP A 51 12.89 -17.60 -2.56
CA ASP A 51 11.61 -18.19 -2.12
C ASP A 51 10.57 -17.14 -1.65
N PHE A 52 10.62 -15.93 -2.22
CA PHE A 52 9.65 -14.86 -1.93
C PHE A 52 8.23 -15.29 -2.32
N LYS A 53 7.32 -15.18 -1.35
CA LYS A 53 5.86 -15.33 -1.55
C LYS A 53 5.19 -14.01 -1.18
N ALA A 54 4.46 -13.45 -2.13
CA ALA A 54 3.87 -12.12 -1.97
C ALA A 54 2.78 -12.06 -0.89
N ASP A 55 2.14 -13.17 -0.59
CA ASP A 55 1.10 -13.33 0.44
C ASP A 55 1.64 -13.74 1.82
N ALA A 56 2.94 -14.12 1.90
CA ALA A 56 3.54 -14.51 3.16
C ALA A 56 3.90 -13.29 4.04
N TYR A 57 3.58 -13.39 5.32
CA TYR A 57 4.05 -12.45 6.34
C TYR A 57 5.43 -12.86 6.83
N THR A 58 6.38 -11.95 6.74
CA THR A 58 7.79 -12.21 7.09
C THR A 58 8.34 -11.09 7.96
N PRO A 59 9.42 -11.32 8.74
CA PRO A 59 10.04 -10.27 9.55
C PRO A 59 10.71 -9.16 8.72
N HIS A 60 10.79 -9.31 7.40
CA HIS A 60 11.41 -8.34 6.50
C HIS A 60 10.46 -7.23 6.05
N ILE A 61 9.16 -7.39 6.24
CA ILE A 61 8.12 -6.41 5.91
C ILE A 61 7.31 -6.15 7.18
N CYS A 62 7.30 -4.88 7.63
CA CYS A 62 6.61 -4.49 8.85
C CYS A 62 5.10 -4.55 8.66
N GLU A 63 4.41 -5.29 9.52
CA GLU A 63 2.94 -5.36 9.61
C GLU A 63 2.20 -5.59 8.27
N SER A 64 2.85 -6.21 7.30
CA SER A 64 2.24 -6.45 5.99
C SER A 64 2.89 -7.60 5.24
N ASN A 65 2.34 -7.93 4.12
CA ASN A 65 2.95 -8.83 3.14
C ASN A 65 3.29 -8.08 1.84
N GLY A 66 3.80 -8.78 0.84
CA GLY A 66 4.19 -8.17 -0.43
C GLY A 66 3.04 -7.51 -1.18
N TRP A 67 1.81 -8.04 -1.08
CA TRP A 67 0.62 -7.43 -1.69
C TRP A 67 0.28 -6.08 -1.07
N GLN A 68 0.29 -5.97 0.25
CA GLN A 68 -0.04 -4.76 0.99
C GLN A 68 1.09 -3.72 0.87
N TYR A 69 2.33 -4.15 1.04
CA TYR A 69 3.49 -3.26 1.03
C TYR A 69 3.77 -2.62 -0.33
N PHE A 70 3.40 -3.28 -1.43
CA PHE A 70 3.63 -2.80 -2.80
C PHE A 70 3.15 -1.36 -3.03
N TRP A 71 2.05 -0.96 -2.39
CA TRP A 71 1.41 0.34 -2.58
C TRP A 71 1.99 1.47 -1.72
N SER A 72 2.98 1.20 -0.87
CA SER A 72 3.60 2.18 0.05
C SER A 72 4.49 3.21 -0.65
N VAL A 73 4.04 3.72 -1.81
CA VAL A 73 4.74 4.72 -2.66
C VAL A 73 3.80 5.90 -2.96
N GLN A 74 3.10 6.40 -1.94
CA GLN A 74 2.09 7.46 -2.09
C GLN A 74 2.64 8.76 -2.68
N HIS A 75 3.94 8.98 -2.59
CA HIS A 75 4.62 10.20 -3.08
C HIS A 75 4.98 10.17 -4.56
N ASP A 76 4.91 9.01 -5.23
CA ASP A 76 5.32 8.84 -6.64
C ASP A 76 4.43 7.78 -7.34
N ILE A 77 3.14 8.05 -7.43
CA ILE A 77 2.17 7.12 -8.03
C ILE A 77 2.48 6.90 -9.51
N ASP A 78 2.83 7.95 -10.25
CA ASP A 78 3.19 7.84 -11.67
C ASP A 78 4.45 6.97 -11.85
N GLY A 79 5.43 7.11 -10.96
CA GLY A 79 6.61 6.26 -10.94
C GLY A 79 6.28 4.80 -10.68
N LEU A 80 5.34 4.53 -9.76
CA LEU A 80 4.87 3.17 -9.46
C LEU A 80 4.08 2.57 -10.63
N ILE A 81 3.22 3.36 -11.29
CA ILE A 81 2.53 2.97 -12.52
C ILE A 81 3.54 2.62 -13.61
N GLY A 82 4.59 3.44 -13.77
CA GLY A 82 5.66 3.17 -14.74
C GLY A 82 6.39 1.84 -14.47
N LEU A 83 6.68 1.54 -13.19
CA LEU A 83 7.33 0.26 -12.81
C LEU A 83 6.48 -0.96 -13.15
N THR A 84 5.15 -0.86 -13.03
CA THR A 84 4.23 -1.96 -13.38
C THR A 84 4.05 -2.14 -14.89
N GLY A 85 4.54 -1.22 -15.70
CA GLY A 85 4.38 -1.25 -17.15
C GLY A 85 3.13 -0.54 -17.66
N GLY A 86 2.63 0.44 -16.91
CA GLY A 86 1.57 1.36 -17.31
C GLY A 86 0.23 1.13 -16.60
N LYS A 87 -0.72 2.04 -16.88
CA LYS A 87 -2.02 2.12 -16.18
C LYS A 87 -2.83 0.82 -16.23
N GLU A 88 -2.83 0.14 -17.36
CA GLU A 88 -3.60 -1.10 -17.52
C GLU A 88 -3.09 -2.22 -16.59
N ARG A 89 -1.77 -2.46 -16.59
CA ARG A 89 -1.15 -3.47 -15.71
C ARG A 89 -1.27 -3.10 -14.24
N PHE A 90 -1.19 -1.81 -13.93
CA PHE A 90 -1.40 -1.31 -12.58
C PHE A 90 -2.83 -1.58 -12.11
N ALA A 91 -3.85 -1.30 -12.94
CA ALA A 91 -5.25 -1.61 -12.66
C ALA A 91 -5.47 -3.12 -12.46
N GLN A 92 -4.91 -3.96 -13.32
CA GLN A 92 -4.97 -5.42 -13.20
C GLN A 92 -4.35 -5.91 -11.88
N LYS A 93 -3.26 -5.28 -11.43
CA LYS A 93 -2.63 -5.62 -10.14
C LYS A 93 -3.50 -5.18 -8.96
N LEU A 94 -4.16 -4.02 -9.04
CA LEU A 94 -5.17 -3.61 -8.05
C LEU A 94 -6.33 -4.62 -7.99
N ASP A 95 -6.90 -4.98 -9.15
CA ASP A 95 -7.97 -5.98 -9.23
C ASP A 95 -7.54 -7.31 -8.60
N SER A 96 -6.31 -7.74 -8.89
CA SER A 96 -5.75 -8.96 -8.31
C SER A 96 -5.63 -8.88 -6.79
N MET A 97 -5.22 -7.73 -6.22
CA MET A 97 -5.16 -7.53 -4.78
C MET A 97 -6.53 -7.75 -4.12
N PHE A 98 -7.60 -7.20 -4.68
CA PHE A 98 -8.95 -7.28 -4.11
C PHE A 98 -9.64 -8.63 -4.33
N THR A 99 -9.14 -9.45 -5.26
CA THR A 99 -9.74 -10.75 -5.62
C THR A 99 -8.91 -11.95 -5.18
N PHE A 100 -7.62 -11.77 -4.88
CA PHE A 100 -6.76 -12.86 -4.41
C PHE A 100 -7.00 -13.13 -2.93
N HIS A 101 -7.58 -14.29 -2.62
CA HIS A 101 -7.82 -14.70 -1.24
C HIS A 101 -6.63 -15.50 -0.70
N PRO A 102 -6.21 -15.23 0.56
CA PRO A 102 -5.23 -16.07 1.23
C PRO A 102 -5.76 -17.51 1.38
N SER A 103 -4.85 -18.47 1.55
CA SER A 103 -5.25 -19.84 1.86
C SER A 103 -6.08 -19.88 3.14
N ALA A 104 -7.11 -20.72 3.18
CA ALA A 104 -7.96 -20.87 4.37
C ALA A 104 -7.18 -21.39 5.60
N ASP A 105 -6.03 -22.03 5.37
CA ASP A 105 -5.15 -22.56 6.43
C ASP A 105 -4.15 -21.51 6.96
N ASP A 106 -4.04 -20.34 6.33
CA ASP A 106 -3.12 -19.29 6.75
C ASP A 106 -3.69 -18.53 7.96
N GLN A 107 -3.00 -18.59 9.09
CA GLN A 107 -3.29 -17.74 10.23
C GLN A 107 -2.84 -16.31 9.92
N LEU A 108 -3.81 -15.42 9.73
CA LEU A 108 -3.51 -14.00 9.51
C LEU A 108 -2.99 -13.36 10.81
N PRO A 109 -1.97 -12.49 10.72
CA PRO A 109 -1.51 -11.71 11.86
C PRO A 109 -2.61 -10.80 12.42
N LEU A 110 -2.46 -10.40 13.68
CA LEU A 110 -3.43 -9.59 14.42
C LEU A 110 -3.81 -8.27 13.71
N PHE A 111 -2.88 -7.69 12.99
CA PHE A 111 -3.08 -6.43 12.22
C PHE A 111 -3.73 -6.65 10.85
N SER A 112 -3.89 -7.88 10.38
CA SER A 112 -4.51 -8.19 9.09
C SER A 112 -5.99 -8.49 9.27
N THR A 113 -6.75 -7.44 9.48
CA THR A 113 -8.20 -7.47 9.71
C THR A 113 -8.95 -6.69 8.64
N GLY A 114 -10.26 -6.90 8.53
CA GLY A 114 -11.07 -6.22 7.50
C GLY A 114 -10.60 -6.55 6.08
N MET A 115 -10.33 -7.84 5.82
CA MET A 115 -9.74 -8.29 4.56
C MET A 115 -10.76 -8.30 3.42
N ILE A 116 -10.39 -7.68 2.30
CA ILE A 116 -11.04 -7.86 0.99
C ILE A 116 -9.94 -8.33 0.04
N GLY A 117 -9.90 -9.63 -0.25
CA GLY A 117 -8.73 -10.23 -0.89
C GLY A 117 -7.47 -10.06 -0.02
N GLN A 118 -6.45 -9.42 -0.56
CA GLN A 118 -5.22 -9.04 0.16
C GLN A 118 -5.25 -7.61 0.71
N TYR A 119 -6.30 -6.84 0.44
CA TYR A 119 -6.50 -5.53 1.03
C TYR A 119 -6.91 -5.67 2.51
N ALA A 120 -6.12 -5.12 3.42
CA ALA A 120 -6.34 -5.16 4.86
C ALA A 120 -6.81 -3.78 5.34
N HIS A 121 -8.13 -3.56 5.39
CA HIS A 121 -8.68 -2.25 5.79
C HIS A 121 -8.38 -1.91 7.25
N GLY A 122 -8.31 -2.89 8.11
CA GLY A 122 -7.99 -2.70 9.53
C GLY A 122 -6.55 -2.29 9.83
N ASN A 123 -5.69 -2.15 8.80
CA ASN A 123 -4.34 -1.60 8.93
C ASN A 123 -4.20 -0.34 8.05
N GLU A 124 -3.97 0.80 8.66
CA GLU A 124 -4.05 2.14 8.07
C GLU A 124 -3.16 2.38 6.84
N PRO A 125 -1.97 1.76 6.70
CA PRO A 125 -1.19 1.87 5.47
C PRO A 125 -1.93 1.47 4.20
N SER A 126 -3.02 0.70 4.31
CA SER A 126 -3.87 0.29 3.18
C SER A 126 -4.89 1.36 2.74
N HIS A 127 -5.22 2.34 3.57
CA HIS A 127 -6.36 3.24 3.38
C HIS A 127 -6.35 4.02 2.07
N HIS A 128 -5.19 4.35 1.52
CA HIS A 128 -5.07 5.08 0.25
C HIS A 128 -5.25 4.18 -0.98
N VAL A 129 -5.13 2.85 -0.83
CA VAL A 129 -5.00 1.93 -1.98
C VAL A 129 -6.24 1.91 -2.86
N ILE A 130 -7.42 1.97 -2.28
CA ILE A 130 -8.70 2.02 -3.03
C ILE A 130 -8.74 3.23 -3.97
N TYR A 131 -8.18 4.36 -3.57
CA TYR A 131 -8.16 5.59 -4.35
C TYR A 131 -7.16 5.57 -5.52
N LEU A 132 -6.26 4.59 -5.58
CA LEU A 132 -5.31 4.45 -6.69
C LEU A 132 -5.98 4.13 -8.02
N TYR A 133 -7.22 3.64 -8.02
CA TYR A 133 -8.00 3.50 -9.25
C TYR A 133 -8.25 4.83 -9.95
N ASN A 134 -8.29 5.95 -9.21
CA ASN A 134 -8.41 7.29 -9.81
C ASN A 134 -7.19 7.65 -10.69
N ALA A 135 -6.00 7.20 -10.30
CA ALA A 135 -4.76 7.46 -11.05
C ALA A 135 -4.68 6.66 -12.37
N VAL A 136 -5.53 5.65 -12.52
CA VAL A 136 -5.60 4.80 -13.74
C VAL A 136 -6.93 4.94 -14.48
N ASP A 137 -7.59 6.08 -14.32
CA ASP A 137 -8.82 6.46 -15.02
C ASP A 137 -10.02 5.51 -14.78
N GLN A 138 -10.08 4.86 -13.61
CA GLN A 138 -11.16 3.94 -13.20
C GLN A 138 -11.84 4.38 -11.89
N PRO A 139 -12.32 5.64 -11.77
CA PRO A 139 -12.90 6.15 -10.52
C PRO A 139 -14.15 5.39 -10.05
N TRP A 140 -14.87 4.73 -10.96
CA TRP A 140 -16.01 3.89 -10.59
C TRP A 140 -15.64 2.72 -9.69
N LYS A 141 -14.43 2.16 -9.84
CA LYS A 141 -13.93 1.11 -8.92
C LYS A 141 -13.60 1.66 -7.55
N THR A 142 -13.04 2.88 -7.47
CA THR A 142 -12.91 3.58 -6.18
C THR A 142 -14.27 3.67 -5.48
N GLN A 143 -15.30 4.14 -6.18
CA GLN A 143 -16.65 4.29 -5.62
C GLN A 143 -17.22 2.94 -5.16
N GLU A 144 -17.06 1.89 -5.96
CA GLU A 144 -17.51 0.54 -5.64
C GLU A 144 -16.83 0.01 -4.37
N TYR A 145 -15.50 0.06 -4.28
CA TYR A 145 -14.78 -0.47 -3.13
C TYR A 145 -14.93 0.39 -1.88
N VAL A 146 -15.02 1.71 -2.00
CA VAL A 146 -15.35 2.60 -0.86
C VAL A 146 -16.72 2.22 -0.30
N ALA A 147 -17.75 2.12 -1.15
CA ALA A 147 -19.08 1.72 -0.71
C ALA A 147 -19.08 0.33 -0.07
N LYS A 148 -18.34 -0.63 -0.63
CA LYS A 148 -18.17 -1.98 -0.06
C LYS A 148 -17.56 -1.93 1.33
N VAL A 149 -16.45 -1.23 1.51
CA VAL A 149 -15.77 -1.09 2.82
C VAL A 149 -16.69 -0.45 3.84
N MET A 150 -17.34 0.68 3.49
CA MET A 150 -18.24 1.39 4.40
C MET A 150 -19.43 0.54 4.86
N ASN A 151 -19.97 -0.30 3.98
CA ASN A 151 -21.14 -1.13 4.28
C ASN A 151 -20.81 -2.44 4.99
N GLU A 152 -19.62 -3.01 4.74
CA GLU A 152 -19.27 -4.35 5.23
C GLU A 152 -18.34 -4.32 6.45
N LEU A 153 -17.51 -3.28 6.59
CA LEU A 153 -16.43 -3.23 7.58
C LEU A 153 -16.64 -2.21 8.69
N TYR A 154 -17.72 -1.43 8.63
CA TYR A 154 -18.13 -0.49 9.69
C TYR A 154 -19.52 -0.82 10.17
N LEU A 155 -19.71 -0.96 11.49
CA LEU A 155 -20.98 -1.30 12.10
C LEU A 155 -21.39 -0.24 13.12
N ASN A 156 -22.68 0.04 13.23
CA ASN A 156 -23.22 0.92 14.27
C ASN A 156 -23.27 0.20 15.63
N SER A 157 -22.12 -0.07 16.20
CA SER A 157 -21.95 -0.72 17.50
C SER A 157 -20.63 -0.30 18.16
N PRO A 158 -20.46 -0.47 19.49
CA PRO A 158 -19.19 -0.17 20.17
C PRO A 158 -17.97 -0.93 19.63
N ALA A 159 -18.18 -2.11 19.04
CA ALA A 159 -17.14 -2.94 18.40
C ALA A 159 -17.27 -2.88 16.86
N GLY A 160 -17.69 -1.73 16.32
CA GLY A 160 -18.04 -1.61 14.90
C GLY A 160 -16.88 -1.37 13.94
N LEU A 161 -15.63 -1.31 14.42
CA LEU A 161 -14.45 -1.18 13.59
C LEU A 161 -13.82 -2.55 13.35
N CYS A 162 -13.33 -2.79 12.15
CA CYS A 162 -12.68 -4.05 11.77
C CYS A 162 -11.21 -4.15 12.21
N GLY A 163 -10.64 -3.08 12.78
CA GLY A 163 -9.28 -2.98 13.29
C GLY A 163 -9.21 -2.02 14.46
N ASN A 164 -7.99 -1.62 14.86
CA ASN A 164 -7.78 -0.58 15.87
C ASN A 164 -8.26 0.77 15.32
N GLU A 165 -8.68 1.65 16.22
CA GLU A 165 -9.12 3.01 15.84
C GLU A 165 -7.95 3.91 15.45
N ASP A 166 -6.80 3.69 16.08
CA ASP A 166 -5.50 4.34 15.86
C ASP A 166 -5.58 5.88 15.79
N CYS A 167 -5.88 6.45 16.94
CA CYS A 167 -5.94 7.91 17.15
C CYS A 167 -6.92 8.64 16.20
N GLY A 168 -7.99 7.98 15.78
CA GLY A 168 -9.01 8.57 14.92
C GLY A 168 -8.83 8.27 13.42
N GLN A 169 -7.84 7.50 13.02
CA GLN A 169 -7.56 7.22 11.61
C GLN A 169 -8.70 6.45 10.93
N MET A 170 -9.23 5.41 11.58
CA MET A 170 -10.34 4.61 11.05
C MET A 170 -11.63 5.42 10.92
N SER A 171 -11.98 6.19 11.96
CA SER A 171 -13.16 7.07 11.92
C SER A 171 -12.99 8.18 10.89
N ALA A 172 -11.81 8.79 10.80
CA ALA A 172 -11.51 9.81 9.80
C ALA A 172 -11.68 9.28 8.38
N TRP A 173 -11.17 8.07 8.10
CA TRP A 173 -11.36 7.45 6.79
C TRP A 173 -12.84 7.31 6.45
N TYR A 174 -13.67 6.82 7.38
CA TYR A 174 -15.11 6.69 7.17
C TYR A 174 -15.82 8.02 6.90
N VAL A 175 -15.43 9.07 7.64
CA VAL A 175 -16.08 10.40 7.54
C VAL A 175 -15.71 11.11 6.25
N PHE A 176 -14.47 10.93 5.74
CA PHE A 176 -13.98 11.64 4.57
C PHE A 176 -14.12 10.85 3.25
N SER A 177 -14.49 9.58 3.31
CA SER A 177 -14.76 8.75 2.14
C SER A 177 -16.21 8.86 1.69
#